data_5fedd5e95e62caa749c4147bab1ab8ae
#
_entry.id   5fedd5e95e62caa749c4147bab1ab8ae
#
_cell.length_a   1.000
_cell.length_b   1.000
_cell.length_c   1.000
_cell.angle_alpha   90.00
_cell.angle_beta   90.00
_cell.angle_gamma   90.00
#
_symmetry.space_group_name_H-M   'P 1'
#
loop_
_entity.id
_entity.type
_entity.pdbx_description
1 polymer ?
#
loop_
_entity_poly.entity_id
_entity_poly.type
_entity_poly.pdbx_seq_one_letter_code
_entity_poly.pdbx_strand_id
1 'polypeptide(L)'
;MSDWVVIGVPTSAGAHYAGQERAPAALRKAGLIKALRAAGESVKDAGDLPGAVFAVDHQATGARNLDAVVRVAGQVADAVAAQLQAGRLPLVIGGDCTITLGVIAGFRRHHPDVGLIYVDGDADLDGTPGSDGSGILDSTGVGHLLGYGAPELTGLAGPAPLLDPGRLALVGGDPRETNDAGRRFLADSGVSFQEGPALMADPAGAAARALAAIAPAAGPLVVHFDVDTVDSGDLPLANYPHYGSGVLLAQAVTCLQVLRAAPAFAGLVLTEVNPTHDPGGGQLARYVDAVVAAIAGQRLPA
;
A
#
# COMPACT_ATOMS: atom_id res chain seq x y z
N MET A 1 23.90 -2.98 -4.96
CA MET A 1 23.00 -3.52 -3.93
C MET A 1 22.12 -2.37 -3.45
N SER A 2 20.82 -2.57 -3.40
CA SER A 2 19.90 -1.56 -2.88
C SER A 2 20.08 -1.46 -1.36
N ASP A 3 20.14 -0.24 -0.82
CA ASP A 3 20.30 -0.02 0.63
C ASP A 3 18.92 0.23 1.24
N TRP A 4 18.26 -0.86 1.62
CA TRP A 4 16.91 -0.82 2.18
C TRP A 4 16.88 -0.25 3.59
N VAL A 5 15.83 0.50 3.90
CA VAL A 5 15.50 0.87 5.28
C VAL A 5 14.07 0.46 5.60
N VAL A 6 13.92 -0.38 6.62
CA VAL A 6 12.61 -0.80 7.13
C VAL A 6 12.11 0.24 8.12
N ILE A 7 10.91 0.77 7.87
CA ILE A 7 10.19 1.72 8.74
C ILE A 7 8.88 1.07 9.15
N GLY A 8 8.69 0.81 10.42
CA GLY A 8 7.42 0.30 10.94
C GLY A 8 6.43 1.41 11.26
N VAL A 9 5.18 1.23 10.85
CA VAL A 9 4.10 2.18 11.12
C VAL A 9 2.94 1.44 11.80
N PRO A 10 2.95 1.31 13.14
CA PRO A 10 1.94 0.54 13.88
C PRO A 10 0.64 1.35 14.02
N THR A 11 -0.18 1.38 12.97
CA THR A 11 -1.46 2.10 12.98
C THR A 11 -2.61 1.24 12.47
N SER A 12 -3.78 1.45 13.04
CA SER A 12 -5.08 1.02 12.56
C SER A 12 -6.11 2.14 12.68
N ALA A 13 -5.63 3.40 12.76
CA ALA A 13 -6.51 4.53 13.02
C ALA A 13 -7.49 4.79 11.87
N GLY A 14 -7.09 4.54 10.63
CA GLY A 14 -7.93 4.67 9.44
C GLY A 14 -8.82 3.46 9.18
N ALA A 15 -8.52 2.33 9.77
CA ALA A 15 -9.12 1.04 9.47
C ALA A 15 -10.56 0.86 10.00
N HIS A 16 -11.17 -0.25 9.58
CA HIS A 16 -12.47 -0.69 10.08
C HIS A 16 -12.40 -1.26 11.50
N TYR A 17 -11.27 -1.89 11.86
CA TYR A 17 -11.02 -2.57 13.13
C TYR A 17 -9.56 -2.45 13.53
N ALA A 18 -9.25 -2.70 14.80
CA ALA A 18 -7.88 -2.83 15.28
C ALA A 18 -7.27 -4.17 14.82
N GLY A 19 -5.93 -4.19 14.72
CA GLY A 19 -5.16 -5.40 14.45
C GLY A 19 -3.93 -5.14 13.57
N GLN A 20 -4.07 -4.31 12.53
CA GLN A 20 -2.98 -3.96 11.61
C GLN A 20 -1.84 -3.22 12.31
N GLU A 21 -2.11 -2.49 13.39
CA GLU A 21 -1.06 -1.84 14.20
C GLU A 21 -0.04 -2.82 14.77
N ARG A 22 -0.36 -4.11 14.79
CA ARG A 22 0.53 -5.19 15.25
C ARG A 22 1.44 -5.74 14.17
N ALA A 23 1.18 -5.44 12.90
CA ALA A 23 1.92 -5.99 11.77
C ALA A 23 3.42 -5.70 11.82
N PRO A 24 3.90 -4.47 12.10
CA PRO A 24 5.34 -4.19 12.09
C PRO A 24 6.13 -5.08 13.05
N ALA A 25 5.64 -5.24 14.27
CA ALA A 25 6.28 -6.10 15.28
C ALA A 25 6.18 -7.58 14.91
N ALA A 26 5.04 -8.03 14.36
CA ALA A 26 4.81 -9.41 13.98
C ALA A 26 5.68 -9.82 12.78
N LEU A 27 5.80 -8.98 11.75
CA LEU A 27 6.66 -9.21 10.58
C LEU A 27 8.14 -9.30 10.98
N ARG A 28 8.61 -8.44 11.89
CA ARG A 28 9.96 -8.54 12.44
C ARG A 28 10.17 -9.86 13.21
N LYS A 29 9.20 -10.22 14.06
CA LYS A 29 9.23 -11.49 14.82
C LYS A 29 9.20 -12.70 13.90
N ALA A 30 8.45 -12.66 12.80
CA ALA A 30 8.44 -13.69 11.76
C ALA A 30 9.74 -13.75 10.94
N GLY A 31 10.67 -12.81 11.15
CA GLY A 31 12.00 -12.86 10.60
C GLY A 31 12.24 -12.11 9.30
N LEU A 32 11.33 -11.20 8.88
CA LEU A 32 11.42 -10.45 7.63
C LEU A 32 12.83 -9.86 7.39
N ILE A 33 13.35 -9.11 8.34
CA ILE A 33 14.67 -8.45 8.20
C ILE A 33 15.81 -9.48 8.08
N LYS A 34 15.75 -10.54 8.88
CA LYS A 34 16.74 -11.62 8.83
C LYS A 34 16.72 -12.33 7.47
N ALA A 35 15.52 -12.61 6.95
CA ALA A 35 15.35 -13.30 5.67
C ALA A 35 15.79 -12.42 4.48
N LEU A 36 15.49 -11.12 4.48
CA LEU A 36 15.99 -10.18 3.46
C LEU A 36 17.52 -10.13 3.45
N ARG A 37 18.17 -10.04 4.62
CA ARG A 37 19.62 -10.07 4.72
C ARG A 37 20.21 -11.40 4.25
N ALA A 38 19.57 -12.52 4.57
CA ALA A 38 19.98 -13.85 4.10
C ALA A 38 19.83 -13.99 2.58
N ALA A 39 18.88 -13.30 1.98
CA ALA A 39 18.69 -13.22 0.53
C ALA A 39 19.70 -12.28 -0.17
N GLY A 40 20.61 -11.63 0.57
CA GLY A 40 21.66 -10.78 0.03
C GLY A 40 21.34 -9.28 -0.01
N GLU A 41 20.21 -8.86 0.54
CA GLU A 41 19.83 -7.44 0.58
C GLU A 41 20.55 -6.72 1.74
N SER A 42 21.02 -5.47 1.47
CA SER A 42 21.48 -4.57 2.53
C SER A 42 20.25 -3.96 3.20
N VAL A 43 20.04 -4.23 4.49
CA VAL A 43 18.82 -3.80 5.20
C VAL A 43 19.16 -3.18 6.54
N LYS A 44 18.77 -1.91 6.73
CA LYS A 44 18.75 -1.22 8.01
C LYS A 44 17.34 -1.26 8.58
N ASP A 45 17.19 -1.51 9.88
CA ASP A 45 15.92 -1.33 10.59
C ASP A 45 15.92 0.03 11.29
N ALA A 46 14.98 0.89 10.93
CA ALA A 46 14.77 2.20 11.55
C ALA A 46 13.85 2.14 12.79
N GLY A 47 13.27 0.96 13.07
CA GLY A 47 12.30 0.79 14.15
C GLY A 47 10.90 1.23 13.76
N ASP A 48 10.05 1.43 14.77
CA ASP A 48 8.66 1.83 14.60
C ASP A 48 8.49 3.34 14.87
N LEU A 49 7.66 3.96 14.05
CA LEU A 49 7.14 5.31 14.31
C LEU A 49 6.08 5.25 15.42
N PRO A 50 5.76 6.39 16.08
CA PRO A 50 4.59 6.46 16.93
C PRO A 50 3.33 6.17 16.13
N GLY A 51 2.57 5.16 16.55
CA GLY A 51 1.36 4.72 15.87
C GLY A 51 0.07 5.30 16.45
N ALA A 52 -1.04 4.71 15.99
CA ALA A 52 -2.36 4.96 16.54
C ALA A 52 -3.23 3.72 16.38
N VAL A 53 -4.00 3.39 17.42
CA VAL A 53 -4.93 2.26 17.38
C VAL A 53 -6.32 2.76 17.03
N PHE A 54 -7.06 1.96 16.25
CA PHE A 54 -8.46 2.21 15.95
C PHE A 54 -9.25 2.57 17.21
N ALA A 55 -10.01 3.64 17.10
CA ALA A 55 -10.98 4.04 18.11
C ALA A 55 -12.34 4.26 17.46
N VAL A 56 -13.40 3.89 18.19
CA VAL A 56 -14.75 4.12 17.68
C VAL A 56 -15.03 5.62 17.68
N ASP A 57 -15.26 6.18 16.49
CA ASP A 57 -15.60 7.59 16.30
C ASP A 57 -17.01 7.71 15.70
N HIS A 58 -17.99 7.88 16.57
CA HIS A 58 -19.39 8.03 16.17
C HIS A 58 -19.77 9.46 15.77
N GLN A 59 -18.92 10.44 16.05
CA GLN A 59 -19.24 11.86 15.83
C GLN A 59 -18.80 12.35 14.46
N ALA A 60 -17.73 11.79 13.92
CA ALA A 60 -17.21 12.13 12.61
C ALA A 60 -17.87 11.26 11.53
N THR A 61 -18.75 11.85 10.73
CA THR A 61 -19.48 11.13 9.67
C THR A 61 -18.72 11.08 8.34
N GLY A 62 -17.78 12.01 8.10
CA GLY A 62 -17.08 12.12 6.83
C GLY A 62 -15.62 11.68 6.84
N ALA A 63 -14.95 11.71 8.02
CA ALA A 63 -13.55 11.31 8.16
C ALA A 63 -13.28 10.89 9.61
N ARG A 64 -13.42 9.61 9.90
CA ARG A 64 -13.27 9.06 11.24
C ARG A 64 -11.80 9.01 11.66
N ASN A 65 -11.51 9.35 12.91
CA ASN A 65 -10.15 9.38 13.46
C ASN A 65 -9.18 10.29 12.69
N LEU A 66 -9.68 11.32 12.00
CA LEU A 66 -8.89 12.17 11.09
C LEU A 66 -7.60 12.69 11.75
N ASP A 67 -7.68 13.27 12.95
CA ASP A 67 -6.51 13.82 13.64
C ASP A 67 -5.41 12.78 13.87
N ALA A 68 -5.80 11.55 14.19
CA ALA A 68 -4.85 10.46 14.40
C ALA A 68 -4.18 10.05 13.07
N VAL A 69 -4.96 9.91 12.00
CA VAL A 69 -4.46 9.56 10.66
C VAL A 69 -3.55 10.66 10.12
N VAL A 70 -3.95 11.93 10.20
CA VAL A 70 -3.11 13.08 9.77
C VAL A 70 -1.78 13.10 10.51
N ARG A 71 -1.80 12.90 11.83
CA ARG A 71 -0.58 12.86 12.64
C ARG A 71 0.35 11.72 12.21
N VAL A 72 -0.17 10.51 12.01
CA VAL A 72 0.62 9.35 11.57
C VAL A 72 1.17 9.58 10.16
N ALA A 73 0.34 10.02 9.21
CA ALA A 73 0.76 10.30 7.85
C ALA A 73 1.87 11.38 7.80
N GLY A 74 1.78 12.43 8.62
CA GLY A 74 2.82 13.43 8.76
C GLY A 74 4.16 12.86 9.26
N GLN A 75 4.12 11.99 10.26
CA GLN A 75 5.32 11.29 10.78
C GLN A 75 5.94 10.36 9.73
N VAL A 76 5.11 9.65 8.96
CA VAL A 76 5.58 8.82 7.84
C VAL A 76 6.25 9.68 6.79
N ALA A 77 5.65 10.82 6.42
CA ALA A 77 6.24 11.73 5.45
C ALA A 77 7.63 12.24 5.87
N ASP A 78 7.77 12.63 7.15
CA ASP A 78 9.05 13.07 7.71
C ASP A 78 10.11 11.96 7.67
N ALA A 79 9.73 10.75 8.10
CA ALA A 79 10.63 9.61 8.14
C ALA A 79 11.08 9.18 6.74
N VAL A 80 10.15 9.07 5.79
CA VAL A 80 10.44 8.69 4.40
C VAL A 80 11.35 9.74 3.75
N ALA A 81 11.03 11.03 3.85
CA ALA A 81 11.86 12.10 3.28
C ALA A 81 13.30 12.06 3.83
N ALA A 82 13.47 11.83 5.13
CA ALA A 82 14.79 11.72 5.74
C ALA A 82 15.59 10.52 5.21
N GLN A 83 14.94 9.38 4.93
CA GLN A 83 15.62 8.22 4.38
C GLN A 83 15.99 8.41 2.90
N LEU A 84 15.13 9.05 2.12
CA LEU A 84 15.42 9.42 0.73
C LEU A 84 16.61 10.37 0.64
N GLN A 85 16.67 11.38 1.51
CA GLN A 85 17.83 12.28 1.59
C GLN A 85 19.13 11.54 1.92
N ALA A 86 19.04 10.45 2.68
CA ALA A 86 20.16 9.57 3.00
C ALA A 86 20.50 8.55 1.89
N GLY A 87 19.83 8.61 0.73
CA GLY A 87 20.03 7.71 -0.41
C GLY A 87 19.53 6.29 -0.19
N ARG A 88 18.57 6.09 0.73
CA ARG A 88 18.04 4.77 1.09
C ARG A 88 16.71 4.50 0.43
N LEU A 89 16.44 3.22 0.23
CA LEU A 89 15.21 2.70 -0.36
C LEU A 89 14.23 2.31 0.75
N PRO A 90 13.10 3.03 0.95
CA PRO A 90 12.17 2.73 2.03
C PRO A 90 11.36 1.45 1.75
N LEU A 91 11.35 0.55 2.74
CA LEU A 91 10.38 -0.52 2.93
C LEU A 91 9.52 -0.13 4.13
N VAL A 92 8.34 0.41 3.87
CA VAL A 92 7.40 0.80 4.92
C VAL A 92 6.50 -0.40 5.22
N ILE A 93 6.58 -0.89 6.44
CA ILE A 93 5.74 -2.00 6.90
C ILE A 93 4.68 -1.45 7.84
N GLY A 94 3.47 -1.56 7.43
CA GLY A 94 2.42 -0.84 8.09
C GLY A 94 1.37 -1.68 8.71
N GLY A 95 0.48 -0.99 9.11
CA GLY A 95 -0.82 -0.71 9.50
C GLY A 95 -1.79 -0.66 8.33
N ASP A 96 -2.74 0.24 8.46
CA ASP A 96 -3.78 0.49 7.46
C ASP A 96 -3.26 1.26 6.22
N CYS A 97 -4.03 1.28 5.14
CA CYS A 97 -3.64 1.85 3.85
C CYS A 97 -3.38 3.36 3.87
N THR A 98 -3.89 4.09 4.88
CA THR A 98 -3.69 5.54 5.01
C THR A 98 -2.21 5.96 5.13
N ILE A 99 -1.33 5.04 5.55
CA ILE A 99 0.12 5.32 5.63
C ILE A 99 0.73 5.68 4.28
N THR A 100 0.15 5.20 3.18
CA THR A 100 0.61 5.48 1.82
C THR A 100 0.50 6.96 1.47
N LEU A 101 -0.48 7.68 2.03
CA LEU A 101 -0.56 9.14 1.91
C LEU A 101 0.71 9.81 2.43
N GLY A 102 1.19 9.38 3.61
CA GLY A 102 2.43 9.85 4.20
C GLY A 102 3.66 9.48 3.37
N VAL A 103 3.70 8.25 2.83
CA VAL A 103 4.82 7.82 1.97
C VAL A 103 4.92 8.70 0.73
N ILE A 104 3.82 8.90 0.01
CA ILE A 104 3.78 9.77 -1.18
C ILE A 104 4.12 11.22 -0.82
N ALA A 105 3.59 11.74 0.29
CA ALA A 105 3.95 13.07 0.76
C ALA A 105 5.45 13.21 1.06
N GLY A 106 6.07 12.18 1.66
CA GLY A 106 7.50 12.14 1.90
C GLY A 106 8.34 12.11 0.62
N PHE A 107 7.94 11.30 -0.36
CA PHE A 107 8.58 11.28 -1.68
C PHE A 107 8.49 12.61 -2.38
N ARG A 108 7.32 13.26 -2.38
CA ARG A 108 7.10 14.56 -3.08
C ARG A 108 8.01 15.67 -2.61
N ARG A 109 8.55 15.61 -1.41
CA ARG A 109 9.51 16.62 -0.91
C ARG A 109 10.82 16.64 -1.71
N HIS A 110 11.18 15.52 -2.34
CA HIS A 110 12.39 15.37 -3.15
C HIS A 110 12.09 15.07 -4.61
N HIS A 111 10.94 14.47 -4.89
CA HIS A 111 10.52 13.95 -6.19
C HIS A 111 9.07 14.36 -6.47
N PRO A 112 8.82 15.59 -6.97
CA PRO A 112 7.46 16.05 -7.24
C PRO A 112 6.75 15.23 -8.34
N ASP A 113 7.51 14.46 -9.09
CA ASP A 113 7.10 13.55 -10.17
C ASP A 113 6.95 12.10 -9.74
N VAL A 114 6.94 11.80 -8.43
CA VAL A 114 6.75 10.42 -7.93
C VAL A 114 5.51 9.77 -8.53
N GLY A 115 5.64 8.48 -8.92
CA GLY A 115 4.54 7.64 -9.37
C GLY A 115 4.20 6.58 -8.33
N LEU A 116 2.98 6.07 -8.39
CA LEU A 116 2.47 5.02 -7.51
C LEU A 116 1.79 3.93 -8.34
N ILE A 117 2.17 2.67 -8.09
CA ILE A 117 1.35 1.53 -8.45
C ILE A 117 0.75 0.97 -7.16
N TYR A 118 -0.57 1.00 -7.10
CA TYR A 118 -1.38 0.60 -5.95
C TYR A 118 -1.96 -0.78 -6.24
N VAL A 119 -1.35 -1.80 -5.63
CA VAL A 119 -1.76 -3.21 -5.77
C VAL A 119 -2.64 -3.54 -4.59
N ASP A 120 -3.93 -3.70 -4.83
CA ASP A 120 -4.97 -3.71 -3.82
C ASP A 120 -6.20 -4.48 -4.31
N GLY A 121 -6.91 -5.16 -3.42
CA GLY A 121 -8.18 -5.82 -3.71
C GLY A 121 -9.33 -4.86 -3.90
N ASP A 122 -9.20 -3.63 -3.37
CA ASP A 122 -10.14 -2.54 -3.52
C ASP A 122 -9.57 -1.37 -4.33
N ALA A 123 -10.39 -0.42 -4.69
CA ALA A 123 -9.96 0.76 -5.42
C ALA A 123 -9.83 2.01 -4.54
N ASP A 124 -10.20 1.93 -3.26
CA ASP A 124 -10.10 2.99 -2.24
C ASP A 124 -10.62 4.36 -2.69
N LEU A 125 -11.77 4.35 -3.37
CA LEU A 125 -12.36 5.52 -4.01
C LEU A 125 -13.44 6.22 -3.19
N ASP A 126 -13.66 5.81 -1.94
CA ASP A 126 -14.63 6.48 -1.07
C ASP A 126 -14.27 7.98 -0.95
N GLY A 127 -15.30 8.82 -0.96
CA GLY A 127 -15.15 10.28 -0.96
C GLY A 127 -14.83 10.93 -2.32
N THR A 128 -14.67 10.15 -3.39
CA THR A 128 -14.61 10.70 -4.76
C THR A 128 -15.99 11.12 -5.27
N PRO A 129 -16.11 11.95 -6.32
CA PRO A 129 -17.37 12.40 -6.84
C PRO A 129 -18.34 11.25 -7.19
N GLY A 130 -19.49 11.23 -6.51
CA GLY A 130 -20.54 10.23 -6.70
C GLY A 130 -20.39 8.98 -5.83
N SER A 131 -19.37 8.90 -4.99
CA SER A 131 -19.23 7.89 -3.96
C SER A 131 -19.79 8.38 -2.63
N ASP A 132 -20.65 7.56 -2.00
CA ASP A 132 -21.14 7.78 -0.63
C ASP A 132 -20.12 7.15 0.32
N GLY A 133 -19.16 7.93 0.80
CA GLY A 133 -18.10 7.42 1.69
C GLY A 133 -18.64 6.98 3.05
N SER A 134 -18.08 5.89 3.57
CA SER A 134 -18.34 5.37 4.93
C SER A 134 -17.81 6.28 6.04
N GLY A 135 -16.94 7.22 5.70
CA GLY A 135 -16.13 8.00 6.62
C GLY A 135 -14.94 7.24 7.20
N ILE A 136 -14.72 5.99 6.78
CA ILE A 136 -13.55 5.19 7.12
C ILE A 136 -12.43 5.60 6.17
N LEU A 137 -11.32 6.09 6.74
CA LEU A 137 -10.26 6.69 5.94
C LEU A 137 -9.43 5.68 5.14
N ASP A 138 -9.47 4.43 5.55
CA ASP A 138 -8.80 3.33 4.87
C ASP A 138 -9.30 3.16 3.43
N SER A 139 -10.63 3.14 3.26
CA SER A 139 -11.28 3.02 1.94
C SER A 139 -11.23 4.30 1.07
N THR A 140 -10.51 5.34 1.51
CA THR A 140 -10.45 6.65 0.84
C THR A 140 -9.07 6.98 0.28
N GLY A 141 -8.12 6.06 0.39
CA GLY A 141 -6.70 6.31 0.11
C GLY A 141 -6.45 6.92 -1.26
N VAL A 142 -6.98 6.31 -2.31
CA VAL A 142 -6.86 6.80 -3.69
C VAL A 142 -7.59 8.12 -3.90
N GLY A 143 -8.77 8.29 -3.29
CA GLY A 143 -9.48 9.57 -3.32
C GLY A 143 -8.62 10.72 -2.78
N HIS A 144 -8.00 10.53 -1.61
CA HIS A 144 -7.12 11.55 -1.01
C HIS A 144 -5.86 11.82 -1.84
N LEU A 145 -5.24 10.79 -2.42
CA LEU A 145 -4.09 10.95 -3.33
C LEU A 145 -4.44 11.88 -4.50
N LEU A 146 -5.63 11.75 -5.04
CA LEU A 146 -6.13 12.53 -6.18
C LEU A 146 -6.74 13.88 -5.78
N GLY A 147 -6.69 14.26 -4.50
CA GLY A 147 -7.13 15.58 -4.01
C GLY A 147 -8.58 15.64 -3.55
N TYR A 148 -9.26 14.52 -3.38
CA TYR A 148 -10.62 14.43 -2.84
C TYR A 148 -10.58 14.07 -1.35
N GLY A 149 -11.57 14.55 -0.59
CA GLY A 149 -11.69 14.26 0.84
C GLY A 149 -11.11 15.33 1.76
N ALA A 150 -10.56 14.94 2.92
CA ALA A 150 -10.11 15.85 3.96
C ALA A 150 -8.90 16.72 3.53
N PRO A 151 -8.99 18.06 3.61
CA PRO A 151 -7.90 18.94 3.19
C PRO A 151 -6.59 18.69 3.94
N GLU A 152 -6.66 18.24 5.19
CA GLU A 152 -5.52 17.92 6.04
C GLU A 152 -4.71 16.75 5.47
N LEU A 153 -5.37 15.80 4.80
CA LEU A 153 -4.71 14.67 4.16
C LEU A 153 -4.28 14.97 2.72
N THR A 154 -5.13 15.60 1.94
CA THR A 154 -4.79 15.96 0.56
C THR A 154 -3.67 17.01 0.48
N GLY A 155 -3.50 17.80 1.53
CA GLY A 155 -2.50 18.87 1.66
C GLY A 155 -1.18 18.48 2.34
N LEU A 156 -0.93 17.22 2.64
CA LEU A 156 0.26 16.76 3.40
C LEU A 156 1.62 17.18 2.81
N ALA A 157 1.69 17.41 1.51
CA ALA A 157 2.92 17.82 0.82
C ALA A 157 2.77 19.18 0.11
N GLY A 158 1.85 20.02 0.54
CA GLY A 158 1.54 21.29 -0.09
C GLY A 158 0.20 21.24 -0.83
N PRO A 159 -0.02 22.07 -1.87
CA PRO A 159 -1.30 22.07 -2.56
C PRO A 159 -1.69 20.70 -3.14
N ALA A 160 -2.98 20.36 -3.01
CA ALA A 160 -3.57 19.16 -3.61
C ALA A 160 -3.53 19.24 -5.15
N PRO A 161 -3.54 18.11 -5.87
CA PRO A 161 -3.51 16.73 -5.36
C PRO A 161 -2.11 16.27 -4.90
N LEU A 162 -2.06 15.16 -4.14
CA LEU A 162 -0.80 14.49 -3.82
C LEU A 162 -0.20 13.76 -5.04
N LEU A 163 -1.04 13.22 -5.90
CA LEU A 163 -0.63 12.59 -7.16
C LEU A 163 -1.45 13.13 -8.34
N ASP A 164 -0.77 13.32 -9.46
CA ASP A 164 -1.42 13.48 -10.75
C ASP A 164 -2.02 12.12 -11.19
N PRO A 165 -3.27 12.07 -11.73
CA PRO A 165 -3.87 10.81 -12.17
C PRO A 165 -2.99 10.00 -13.14
N GLY A 166 -2.27 10.66 -14.03
CA GLY A 166 -1.35 9.99 -14.98
C GLY A 166 -0.11 9.36 -14.33
N ARG A 167 0.07 9.53 -13.00
CA ARG A 167 1.16 8.91 -12.21
C ARG A 167 0.67 7.84 -11.26
N LEU A 168 -0.61 7.46 -11.37
CA LEU A 168 -1.25 6.44 -10.54
C LEU A 168 -1.78 5.32 -11.42
N ALA A 169 -1.44 4.08 -11.04
CA ALA A 169 -2.07 2.88 -11.60
C ALA A 169 -2.59 2.00 -10.45
N LEU A 170 -3.83 1.55 -10.58
CA LEU A 170 -4.47 0.60 -9.66
C LEU A 170 -4.44 -0.78 -10.30
N VAL A 171 -4.11 -1.81 -9.52
CA VAL A 171 -3.97 -3.19 -9.99
C VAL A 171 -4.55 -4.15 -8.95
N GLY A 172 -5.53 -4.94 -9.32
CA GLY A 172 -6.06 -6.00 -8.46
C GLY A 172 -7.50 -5.83 -8.03
N GLY A 173 -8.06 -4.61 -8.14
CA GLY A 173 -9.38 -4.30 -7.59
C GLY A 173 -10.48 -5.28 -7.98
N ASP A 174 -11.26 -5.69 -6.98
CA ASP A 174 -12.42 -6.57 -7.20
C ASP A 174 -13.51 -5.80 -7.96
N PRO A 175 -13.93 -6.26 -9.15
CA PRO A 175 -14.97 -5.59 -9.91
C PRO A 175 -16.34 -5.59 -9.20
N ARG A 176 -16.53 -6.37 -8.16
CA ARG A 176 -17.77 -6.39 -7.37
C ARG A 176 -17.81 -5.26 -6.33
N GLU A 177 -16.65 -4.82 -5.83
CA GLU A 177 -16.50 -3.73 -4.86
C GLU A 177 -16.53 -2.35 -5.55
N THR A 178 -16.03 -2.25 -6.79
CA THR A 178 -16.07 -0.99 -7.54
C THR A 178 -17.48 -0.74 -8.09
N ASN A 179 -18.23 0.15 -7.47
CA ASN A 179 -19.58 0.53 -7.91
C ASN A 179 -19.57 1.33 -9.23
N ASP A 180 -20.75 1.62 -9.80
CA ASP A 180 -20.87 2.34 -11.07
C ASP A 180 -20.32 3.77 -11.02
N ALA A 181 -20.35 4.43 -9.88
CA ALA A 181 -19.78 5.78 -9.72
C ALA A 181 -18.23 5.70 -9.73
N GLY A 182 -17.66 4.76 -9.00
CA GLY A 182 -16.22 4.51 -9.01
C GLY A 182 -15.71 4.14 -10.40
N ARG A 183 -16.41 3.27 -11.14
CA ARG A 183 -16.05 2.92 -12.53
C ARG A 183 -16.08 4.13 -13.45
N ARG A 184 -17.10 4.99 -13.36
CA ARG A 184 -17.16 6.24 -14.15
C ARG A 184 -16.03 7.18 -13.76
N PHE A 185 -15.78 7.35 -12.46
CA PHE A 185 -14.69 8.18 -11.97
C PHE A 185 -13.34 7.70 -12.53
N LEU A 186 -13.05 6.41 -12.47
CA LEU A 186 -11.80 5.85 -13.01
C LEU A 186 -11.69 6.07 -14.53
N ALA A 187 -12.78 5.85 -15.27
CA ALA A 187 -12.79 6.06 -16.72
C ALA A 187 -12.51 7.52 -17.12
N ASP A 188 -13.00 8.48 -16.32
CA ASP A 188 -12.91 9.91 -16.61
C ASP A 188 -11.64 10.55 -16.03
N SER A 189 -11.02 9.94 -14.99
CA SER A 189 -9.88 10.50 -14.26
C SER A 189 -8.55 10.44 -14.98
N GLY A 190 -8.37 9.47 -15.88
CA GLY A 190 -7.09 9.15 -16.50
C GLY A 190 -6.19 8.23 -15.65
N VAL A 191 -6.69 7.74 -14.50
CA VAL A 191 -6.01 6.70 -13.70
C VAL A 191 -6.05 5.39 -14.47
N SER A 192 -4.90 4.71 -14.57
CA SER A 192 -4.86 3.34 -15.10
C SER A 192 -5.45 2.37 -14.08
N PHE A 193 -6.42 1.58 -14.50
CA PHE A 193 -7.07 0.59 -13.63
C PHE A 193 -7.08 -0.79 -14.28
N GLN A 194 -6.63 -1.78 -13.53
CA GLN A 194 -6.65 -3.19 -13.92
C GLN A 194 -7.31 -4.01 -12.81
N GLU A 195 -8.44 -4.61 -13.14
CA GLU A 195 -9.22 -5.43 -12.21
C GLU A 195 -8.51 -6.74 -11.85
N GLY A 196 -8.89 -7.34 -10.72
CA GLY A 196 -8.37 -8.62 -10.22
C GLY A 196 -8.36 -9.75 -11.23
N PRO A 197 -9.41 -9.97 -12.05
CA PRO A 197 -9.39 -10.98 -13.11
C PRO A 197 -8.25 -10.81 -14.13
N ALA A 198 -7.86 -9.59 -14.47
CA ALA A 198 -6.74 -9.33 -15.36
C ALA A 198 -5.38 -9.63 -14.69
N LEU A 199 -5.25 -9.31 -13.40
CA LEU A 199 -4.09 -9.66 -12.59
C LEU A 199 -3.98 -11.18 -12.42
N MET A 200 -5.10 -11.87 -12.16
CA MET A 200 -5.17 -13.33 -12.04
C MET A 200 -4.74 -14.06 -13.31
N ALA A 201 -5.20 -13.57 -14.45
CA ALA A 201 -4.91 -14.20 -15.74
C ALA A 201 -3.45 -14.04 -16.18
N ASP A 202 -2.84 -12.88 -15.91
CA ASP A 202 -1.48 -12.55 -16.37
C ASP A 202 -0.83 -11.55 -15.38
N PRO A 203 -0.30 -12.03 -14.24
CA PRO A 203 0.30 -11.16 -13.22
C PRO A 203 1.48 -10.32 -13.72
N ALA A 204 2.34 -10.91 -14.53
CA ALA A 204 3.49 -10.21 -15.08
C ALA A 204 3.08 -9.15 -16.12
N GLY A 205 2.13 -9.48 -17.00
CA GLY A 205 1.59 -8.53 -17.97
C GLY A 205 0.79 -7.42 -17.32
N ALA A 206 0.03 -7.69 -16.24
CA ALA A 206 -0.68 -6.65 -15.48
C ALA A 206 0.32 -5.62 -14.88
N ALA A 207 1.38 -6.09 -14.25
CA ALA A 207 2.45 -5.23 -13.76
C ALA A 207 3.12 -4.41 -14.88
N ALA A 208 3.43 -5.06 -16.01
CA ALA A 208 4.04 -4.38 -17.16
C ALA A 208 3.12 -3.30 -17.77
N ARG A 209 1.82 -3.57 -17.87
CA ARG A 209 0.83 -2.58 -18.34
C ARG A 209 0.70 -1.39 -17.38
N ALA A 210 0.68 -1.64 -16.07
CA ALA A 210 0.66 -0.58 -15.07
C ALA A 210 1.91 0.31 -15.16
N LEU A 211 3.08 -0.29 -15.26
CA LEU A 211 4.34 0.45 -15.48
C LEU A 211 4.30 1.29 -16.76
N ALA A 212 3.83 0.73 -17.86
CA ALA A 212 3.75 1.43 -19.14
C ALA A 212 2.76 2.60 -19.09
N ALA A 213 1.67 2.49 -18.34
CA ALA A 213 0.65 3.52 -18.23
C ALA A 213 1.17 4.77 -17.52
N ILE A 214 1.97 4.64 -16.46
CA ILE A 214 2.48 5.78 -15.68
C ILE A 214 3.86 6.28 -16.14
N ALA A 215 4.63 5.46 -16.87
CA ALA A 215 6.01 5.79 -17.25
C ALA A 215 6.20 7.14 -17.94
N PRO A 216 5.27 7.63 -18.80
CA PRO A 216 5.43 8.93 -19.44
C PRO A 216 5.44 10.12 -18.48
N ALA A 217 4.82 9.99 -17.30
CA ALA A 217 4.60 11.08 -16.36
C ALA A 217 5.33 10.88 -15.01
N ALA A 218 5.71 9.64 -14.68
CA ALA A 218 6.28 9.30 -13.39
C ALA A 218 7.82 9.32 -13.39
N GLY A 219 8.39 9.87 -12.31
CA GLY A 219 9.79 9.70 -11.92
C GLY A 219 9.98 8.43 -11.07
N PRO A 220 10.50 8.54 -9.82
CA PRO A 220 10.63 7.41 -8.93
C PRO A 220 9.29 6.73 -8.65
N LEU A 221 9.29 5.39 -8.66
CA LEU A 221 8.11 4.57 -8.48
C LEU A 221 8.01 4.03 -7.05
N VAL A 222 6.92 4.33 -6.38
CA VAL A 222 6.49 3.65 -5.17
C VAL A 222 5.51 2.53 -5.55
N VAL A 223 5.66 1.37 -4.91
CA VAL A 223 4.68 0.29 -4.99
C VAL A 223 3.99 0.18 -3.63
N HIS A 224 2.69 0.25 -3.62
CA HIS A 224 1.85 -0.13 -2.49
C HIS A 224 1.36 -1.55 -2.72
N PHE A 225 1.42 -2.38 -1.70
CA PHE A 225 0.89 -3.74 -1.72
C PHE A 225 0.03 -3.97 -0.50
N ASP A 226 -1.26 -4.04 -0.75
CA ASP A 226 -2.23 -4.49 0.22
C ASP A 226 -2.30 -6.02 0.25
N VAL A 227 -2.32 -6.60 1.46
CA VAL A 227 -2.42 -8.06 1.60
C VAL A 227 -3.77 -8.59 1.13
N ASP A 228 -4.82 -7.77 1.10
CA ASP A 228 -6.16 -8.16 0.67
C ASP A 228 -6.29 -8.37 -0.85
N THR A 229 -5.31 -7.89 -1.64
CA THR A 229 -5.16 -8.32 -3.04
C THR A 229 -5.12 -9.84 -3.15
N VAL A 230 -4.58 -10.51 -2.13
CA VAL A 230 -4.49 -11.97 -2.09
C VAL A 230 -5.80 -12.56 -1.57
N ASP A 231 -6.31 -13.57 -2.30
CA ASP A 231 -7.52 -14.30 -1.90
C ASP A 231 -7.40 -14.81 -0.46
N SER A 232 -8.36 -14.46 0.38
CA SER A 232 -8.35 -14.83 1.79
C SER A 232 -8.51 -16.34 2.03
N GLY A 233 -8.91 -17.11 1.01
CA GLY A 233 -8.85 -18.57 1.01
C GLY A 233 -7.43 -19.11 0.87
N ASP A 234 -6.50 -18.35 0.25
CA ASP A 234 -5.08 -18.69 0.16
C ASP A 234 -4.28 -18.08 1.33
N LEU A 235 -4.50 -16.79 1.65
CA LEU A 235 -3.78 -16.07 2.69
C LEU A 235 -4.71 -15.23 3.58
N PRO A 236 -5.28 -15.78 4.67
CA PRO A 236 -6.26 -15.09 5.51
C PRO A 236 -5.61 -14.10 6.49
N LEU A 237 -4.92 -13.08 6.01
CA LEU A 237 -4.26 -12.07 6.86
C LEU A 237 -4.92 -10.69 6.81
N ALA A 238 -5.78 -10.42 5.83
CA ALA A 238 -6.45 -9.15 5.68
C ALA A 238 -7.58 -8.92 6.70
N ASN A 239 -7.80 -7.67 7.09
CA ASN A 239 -8.97 -7.28 7.88
C ASN A 239 -10.25 -7.26 7.04
N TYR A 240 -10.14 -6.85 5.78
CA TYR A 240 -11.23 -6.89 4.82
C TYR A 240 -11.00 -8.07 3.85
N PRO A 241 -11.73 -9.19 4.03
CA PRO A 241 -11.39 -10.40 3.29
C PRO A 241 -12.07 -10.47 1.92
N HIS A 242 -11.30 -10.78 0.89
CA HIS A 242 -11.79 -11.14 -0.44
C HIS A 242 -11.77 -12.65 -0.65
N TYR A 243 -12.91 -13.25 -1.01
CA TYR A 243 -13.03 -14.68 -1.29
C TYR A 243 -13.44 -14.91 -2.75
N GLY A 244 -12.63 -15.63 -3.49
CA GLY A 244 -12.88 -16.00 -4.89
C GLY A 244 -12.72 -14.84 -5.89
N SER A 245 -12.12 -13.74 -5.48
CA SER A 245 -11.82 -12.57 -6.33
C SER A 245 -10.38 -12.08 -6.21
N GLY A 246 -9.71 -12.39 -5.10
CA GLY A 246 -8.30 -12.13 -4.90
C GLY A 246 -7.42 -13.06 -5.75
N VAL A 247 -6.16 -12.70 -5.91
CA VAL A 247 -5.16 -13.52 -6.58
C VAL A 247 -4.54 -14.53 -5.61
N LEU A 248 -3.88 -15.58 -6.12
CA LEU A 248 -3.03 -16.42 -5.28
C LEU A 248 -1.77 -15.65 -4.86
N LEU A 249 -1.24 -15.94 -3.68
CA LEU A 249 0.00 -15.32 -3.17
C LEU A 249 1.17 -15.41 -4.19
N ALA A 250 1.29 -16.55 -4.89
CA ALA A 250 2.31 -16.72 -5.92
C ALA A 250 2.12 -15.79 -7.13
N GLN A 251 0.87 -15.45 -7.47
CA GLN A 251 0.57 -14.48 -8.53
C GLN A 251 0.90 -13.06 -8.09
N ALA A 252 0.58 -12.69 -6.85
CA ALA A 252 0.98 -11.42 -6.26
C ALA A 252 2.51 -11.25 -6.26
N VAL A 253 3.25 -12.28 -5.86
CA VAL A 253 4.73 -12.27 -5.91
C VAL A 253 5.23 -12.05 -7.34
N THR A 254 4.64 -12.70 -8.34
CA THR A 254 5.03 -12.50 -9.74
C THR A 254 4.81 -11.06 -10.19
N CYS A 255 3.69 -10.46 -9.83
CA CYS A 255 3.41 -9.04 -10.09
C CYS A 255 4.47 -8.15 -9.43
N LEU A 256 4.68 -8.33 -8.12
CA LEU A 256 5.63 -7.53 -7.35
C LEU A 256 7.08 -7.66 -7.85
N GLN A 257 7.50 -8.83 -8.33
CA GLN A 257 8.83 -9.03 -8.92
C GLN A 257 9.03 -8.18 -10.18
N VAL A 258 8.03 -8.10 -11.05
CA VAL A 258 8.08 -7.25 -12.24
C VAL A 258 8.15 -5.78 -11.85
N LEU A 259 7.33 -5.35 -10.89
CA LEU A 259 7.33 -3.97 -10.38
C LEU A 259 8.67 -3.62 -9.72
N ARG A 260 9.21 -4.53 -8.90
CA ARG A 260 10.50 -4.36 -8.22
C ARG A 260 11.68 -4.26 -9.20
N ALA A 261 11.60 -4.96 -10.33
CA ALA A 261 12.65 -4.96 -11.36
C ALA A 261 12.64 -3.69 -12.21
N ALA A 262 11.62 -2.84 -12.12
CA ALA A 262 11.53 -1.61 -12.89
C ALA A 262 12.68 -0.65 -12.50
N PRO A 263 13.37 -0.02 -13.48
CA PRO A 263 14.47 0.91 -13.19
C PRO A 263 14.06 2.09 -12.31
N ALA A 264 12.81 2.51 -12.38
CA ALA A 264 12.26 3.61 -11.59
C ALA A 264 11.87 3.21 -10.16
N PHE A 265 11.90 1.91 -9.80
CA PHE A 265 11.47 1.45 -8.48
C PHE A 265 12.25 2.13 -7.35
N ALA A 266 11.55 2.73 -6.41
CA ALA A 266 12.11 3.58 -5.37
C ALA A 266 11.58 3.30 -3.95
N GLY A 267 10.55 2.48 -3.78
CA GLY A 267 10.02 2.14 -2.45
C GLY A 267 8.89 1.13 -2.50
N LEU A 268 8.69 0.45 -1.37
CA LEU A 268 7.61 -0.52 -1.18
C LEU A 268 6.87 -0.23 0.13
N VAL A 269 5.55 -0.27 0.08
CA VAL A 269 4.66 -0.16 1.24
C VAL A 269 3.89 -1.47 1.37
N LEU A 270 3.85 -2.04 2.56
CA LEU A 270 3.07 -3.24 2.89
C LEU A 270 1.99 -2.87 3.90
N THR A 271 0.73 -3.16 3.59
CA THR A 271 -0.43 -2.76 4.39
C THR A 271 -1.38 -3.91 4.72
N GLU A 272 -2.32 -3.66 5.57
CA GLU A 272 -3.50 -4.45 5.95
C GLU A 272 -3.24 -5.81 6.58
N VAL A 273 -1.99 -6.17 6.84
CA VAL A 273 -1.67 -7.42 7.55
C VAL A 273 -2.18 -7.37 8.98
N ASN A 274 -3.15 -8.22 9.31
CA ASN A 274 -3.58 -8.43 10.68
C ASN A 274 -3.07 -9.77 11.24
N PRO A 275 -2.01 -9.77 12.05
CA PRO A 275 -1.44 -11.01 12.59
C PRO A 275 -2.36 -11.73 13.59
N THR A 276 -3.45 -11.10 14.04
CA THR A 276 -4.40 -11.76 14.95
C THR A 276 -5.23 -12.83 14.23
N HIS A 277 -5.30 -12.79 12.91
CA HIS A 277 -5.95 -13.81 12.08
C HIS A 277 -5.11 -15.09 11.93
N ASP A 278 -3.83 -15.03 12.32
CA ASP A 278 -2.90 -16.17 12.26
C ASP A 278 -2.23 -16.43 13.62
N PRO A 279 -2.97 -16.92 14.62
CA PRO A 279 -2.40 -17.16 15.95
C PRO A 279 -1.27 -18.20 15.95
N GLY A 280 -1.22 -19.06 14.93
CA GLY A 280 -0.15 -20.05 14.72
C GLY A 280 1.10 -19.50 14.04
N GLY A 281 1.03 -18.35 13.40
CA GLY A 281 2.14 -17.69 12.69
C GLY A 281 2.55 -18.32 11.36
N GLY A 282 1.85 -19.35 10.89
CA GLY A 282 2.17 -20.05 9.65
C GLY A 282 1.87 -19.23 8.41
N GLN A 283 0.76 -18.52 8.38
CA GLN A 283 0.39 -17.64 7.25
C GLN A 283 1.28 -16.40 7.20
N LEU A 284 1.62 -15.85 8.36
CA LEU A 284 2.55 -14.73 8.44
C LEU A 284 3.96 -15.11 7.96
N ALA A 285 4.42 -16.33 8.26
CA ALA A 285 5.68 -16.86 7.73
C ALA A 285 5.63 -16.98 6.19
N ARG A 286 4.55 -17.54 5.62
CA ARG A 286 4.34 -17.59 4.16
C ARG A 286 4.35 -16.19 3.52
N TYR A 287 3.73 -15.20 4.17
CA TYR A 287 3.74 -13.82 3.70
C TYR A 287 5.15 -13.23 3.72
N VAL A 288 5.92 -13.46 4.78
CA VAL A 288 7.32 -13.02 4.86
C VAL A 288 8.15 -13.64 3.74
N ASP A 289 8.01 -14.94 3.48
CA ASP A 289 8.72 -15.63 2.39
C ASP A 289 8.33 -15.03 1.03
N ALA A 290 7.05 -14.68 0.83
CA ALA A 290 6.56 -14.04 -0.38
C ALA A 290 7.16 -12.65 -0.60
N VAL A 291 7.19 -11.81 0.44
CA VAL A 291 7.80 -10.47 0.38
C VAL A 291 9.28 -10.57 0.08
N VAL A 292 10.01 -11.50 0.73
CA VAL A 292 11.43 -11.72 0.48
C VAL A 292 11.65 -12.18 -0.96
N ALA A 293 10.86 -13.13 -1.45
CA ALA A 293 10.94 -13.61 -2.83
C ALA A 293 10.69 -12.48 -3.86
N ALA A 294 9.71 -11.60 -3.58
CA ALA A 294 9.43 -10.44 -4.43
C ALA A 294 10.60 -9.45 -4.46
N ILE A 295 11.14 -9.09 -3.30
CA ILE A 295 12.23 -8.10 -3.19
C ILE A 295 13.54 -8.64 -3.78
N ALA A 296 13.91 -9.88 -3.49
CA ALA A 296 15.16 -10.49 -3.92
C ALA A 296 15.11 -11.15 -5.30
N GLY A 297 13.95 -11.15 -5.97
CA GLY A 297 13.78 -11.79 -7.28
C GLY A 297 13.92 -13.31 -7.24
N GLN A 298 13.58 -13.94 -6.12
CA GLN A 298 13.70 -15.38 -5.90
C GLN A 298 12.38 -16.11 -6.14
N ARG A 299 12.43 -17.42 -6.33
CA ARG A 299 11.21 -18.25 -6.34
C ARG A 299 10.69 -18.42 -4.92
N LEU A 300 9.34 -18.49 -4.81
CA LEU A 300 8.71 -18.90 -3.56
C LEU A 300 9.18 -20.33 -3.20
N PRO A 301 9.45 -20.60 -1.91
CA PRO A 301 9.57 -21.97 -1.42
C PRO A 301 8.32 -22.78 -1.73
N ALA A 302 8.50 -24.08 -2.04
CA ALA A 302 7.39 -24.98 -2.33
C ALA A 302 6.58 -25.31 -1.07
#